data_12a13e39cd996434645e0b790716ed46
#
_entry.id   12a13e39cd996434645e0b790716ed46
#
_cell.length_a   1.000
_cell.length_b   1.000
_cell.length_c   1.000
_cell.angle_alpha   90.00
_cell.angle_beta   90.00
_cell.angle_gamma   90.00
#
_symmetry.space_group_name_H-M   'P 1'
#
loop_
_entity.id
_entity.type
_entity.pdbx_description
1 polymer ?
#
loop_
_entity_poly.entity_id
_entity_poly.type
_entity_poly.pdbx_seq_one_letter_code
_entity_poly.pdbx_strand_id
1 'polypeptide(L)'
;CHHAQSEEAQKLGEDIIGHMREKVDAMSDKYDLNYSFIATPAEGLSGRFIRMDRKEYGIIPGVTDKAYYTNSFHVPVSYPISAFEKMRLEGAYHKFTNGGHISYVEFASSPVHNLGAVEDVLRHMLECDCGYVGINFPIDYCEECGYTGIIDSDYCPVCERTLTQKYCRETCCTE
;
A
#
# COMPACT_ATOMS: atom_id res chain seq x y z
N CYS A 1 1.51 -23.02 -3.24
CA CYS A 1 1.01 -21.79 -2.61
C CYS A 1 0.59 -20.82 -3.69
N HIS A 2 -0.63 -20.35 -3.63
CA HIS A 2 -1.09 -19.28 -4.53
C HIS A 2 -0.54 -17.96 -4.01
N HIS A 3 0.01 -17.14 -4.89
CA HIS A 3 0.40 -15.78 -4.54
C HIS A 3 -0.83 -14.88 -4.50
N ALA A 4 -0.81 -13.81 -3.70
CA ALA A 4 -1.93 -12.90 -3.51
C ALA A 4 -2.50 -12.31 -4.82
N GLN A 5 -1.70 -12.26 -5.87
CA GLN A 5 -2.05 -11.77 -7.20
C GLN A 5 -2.55 -12.87 -8.16
N SER A 6 -2.62 -14.15 -7.76
CA SER A 6 -3.24 -15.17 -8.60
C SER A 6 -4.76 -15.01 -8.61
N GLU A 7 -5.41 -15.39 -9.72
CA GLU A 7 -6.87 -15.29 -9.86
C GLU A 7 -7.61 -16.04 -8.76
N GLU A 8 -7.11 -17.23 -8.40
CA GLU A 8 -7.72 -18.04 -7.33
C GLU A 8 -7.59 -17.37 -5.96
N ALA A 9 -6.43 -16.76 -5.66
CA ALA A 9 -6.23 -16.05 -4.40
C ALA A 9 -7.06 -14.76 -4.35
N GLN A 10 -7.16 -14.01 -5.45
CA GLN A 10 -8.02 -12.84 -5.55
C GLN A 10 -9.49 -13.22 -5.32
N LYS A 11 -9.99 -14.25 -6.02
CA LYS A 11 -11.35 -14.71 -5.83
C LYS A 11 -11.63 -15.15 -4.40
N LEU A 12 -10.73 -15.92 -3.80
CA LEU A 12 -10.87 -16.32 -2.39
C LEU A 12 -10.87 -15.11 -1.46
N GLY A 13 -10.00 -14.12 -1.72
CA GLY A 13 -9.94 -12.88 -0.96
C GLY A 13 -11.25 -12.09 -1.05
N GLU A 14 -11.78 -11.90 -2.25
CA GLU A 14 -13.07 -11.23 -2.47
C GLU A 14 -14.23 -11.97 -1.78
N ASP A 15 -14.27 -13.31 -1.88
CA ASP A 15 -15.29 -14.14 -1.23
C ASP A 15 -15.24 -13.98 0.32
N ILE A 16 -14.04 -13.99 0.91
CA ILE A 16 -13.87 -13.81 2.37
C ILE A 16 -14.32 -12.41 2.79
N ILE A 17 -13.80 -11.36 2.13
CA ILE A 17 -14.08 -9.97 2.48
C ILE A 17 -15.57 -9.64 2.21
N GLY A 18 -16.13 -10.14 1.11
CA GLY A 18 -17.56 -10.01 0.82
C GLY A 18 -18.43 -10.65 1.89
N HIS A 19 -18.11 -11.87 2.34
CA HIS A 19 -18.82 -12.52 3.44
C HIS A 19 -18.71 -11.73 4.76
N MET A 20 -17.54 -11.18 5.08
CA MET A 20 -17.37 -10.33 6.26
C MET A 20 -18.25 -9.08 6.16
N ARG A 21 -18.33 -8.45 4.99
CA ARG A 21 -19.18 -7.29 4.73
C ARG A 21 -20.67 -7.64 4.98
N GLU A 22 -21.16 -8.72 4.40
CA GLU A 22 -22.54 -9.17 4.60
C GLU A 22 -22.87 -9.40 6.09
N LYS A 23 -21.92 -9.96 6.86
CA LYS A 23 -22.09 -10.14 8.30
C LYS A 23 -22.17 -8.84 9.06
N VAL A 24 -21.35 -7.85 8.70
CA VAL A 24 -21.39 -6.52 9.32
C VAL A 24 -22.71 -5.83 9.04
N ASP A 25 -23.22 -5.89 7.81
CA ASP A 25 -24.49 -5.29 7.44
C ASP A 25 -25.67 -5.97 8.17
N ALA A 26 -25.69 -7.31 8.22
CA ALA A 26 -26.70 -8.05 8.96
C ALA A 26 -26.67 -7.77 10.48
N MET A 27 -25.50 -7.47 11.05
CA MET A 27 -25.40 -7.07 12.46
C MET A 27 -25.89 -5.64 12.67
N SER A 28 -25.64 -4.74 11.71
CA SER A 28 -26.17 -3.37 11.73
C SER A 28 -27.71 -3.41 11.79
N ASP A 29 -28.32 -4.19 10.91
CA ASP A 29 -29.78 -4.34 10.85
C ASP A 29 -30.35 -4.99 12.14
N LYS A 30 -29.69 -6.06 12.61
CA LYS A 30 -30.15 -6.81 13.77
C LYS A 30 -30.15 -6.00 15.07
N TYR A 31 -29.17 -5.15 15.26
CA TYR A 31 -28.97 -4.40 16.51
C TYR A 31 -29.37 -2.93 16.40
N ASP A 32 -29.81 -2.47 15.25
CA ASP A 32 -30.09 -1.06 14.94
C ASP A 32 -28.90 -0.16 15.30
N LEU A 33 -27.70 -0.62 14.93
CA LEU A 33 -26.43 0.09 15.15
C LEU A 33 -25.69 0.26 13.84
N ASN A 34 -24.94 1.34 13.71
CA ASN A 34 -24.15 1.59 12.54
C ASN A 34 -22.73 1.01 12.71
N TYR A 35 -22.54 -0.23 12.23
CA TYR A 35 -21.21 -0.85 12.17
C TYR A 35 -20.49 -0.50 10.88
N SER A 36 -19.19 -0.29 10.98
CA SER A 36 -18.31 -0.05 9.82
C SER A 36 -17.35 -1.21 9.64
N PHE A 37 -17.11 -1.58 8.39
CA PHE A 37 -16.06 -2.52 8.01
C PHE A 37 -14.93 -1.75 7.33
N ILE A 38 -13.73 -1.80 7.88
CA ILE A 38 -12.58 -1.02 7.42
C ILE A 38 -11.40 -1.91 7.03
N ALA A 39 -10.61 -1.46 6.05
CA ALA A 39 -9.31 -2.02 5.75
C ALA A 39 -8.27 -1.31 6.64
N THR A 40 -7.78 -2.00 7.67
CA THR A 40 -6.89 -1.38 8.66
C THR A 40 -5.51 -1.11 8.06
N PRO A 41 -5.02 0.13 8.02
CA PRO A 41 -3.64 0.44 7.68
C PRO A 41 -2.72 0.06 8.85
N ALA A 42 -2.20 -1.17 8.84
CA ALA A 42 -1.47 -1.76 9.96
C ALA A 42 0.04 -1.49 9.89
N GLU A 43 0.46 -0.25 9.65
CA GLU A 43 1.83 0.17 9.36
C GLU A 43 2.88 -0.45 10.31
N GLY A 44 2.88 -0.08 11.58
CA GLY A 44 3.83 -0.61 12.56
C GLY A 44 3.60 -2.07 12.94
N LEU A 45 2.39 -2.62 12.76
CA LEU A 45 2.05 -3.99 13.14
C LEU A 45 2.57 -5.01 12.14
N SER A 46 2.62 -4.70 10.86
CA SER A 46 3.08 -5.60 9.81
C SER A 46 4.50 -6.12 10.05
N GLY A 47 5.42 -5.24 10.43
CA GLY A 47 6.78 -5.61 10.80
C GLY A 47 6.89 -6.26 12.20
N ARG A 48 6.01 -5.89 13.14
CA ARG A 48 5.99 -6.48 14.48
C ARG A 48 5.53 -7.93 14.43
N PHE A 49 4.45 -8.23 13.74
CA PHE A 49 3.90 -9.58 13.66
C PHE A 49 4.87 -10.56 13.00
N ILE A 50 5.52 -10.19 11.92
CA ILE A 50 6.49 -11.08 11.28
C ILE A 50 7.66 -11.43 12.20
N ARG A 51 8.10 -10.50 13.07
CA ARG A 51 9.13 -10.79 14.08
C ARG A 51 8.63 -11.76 15.15
N MET A 52 7.37 -11.66 15.56
CA MET A 52 6.75 -12.57 16.51
C MET A 52 6.62 -13.97 15.91
N ASP A 53 6.09 -14.05 14.70
CA ASP A 53 5.88 -15.32 14.00
C ASP A 53 7.20 -16.04 13.67
N ARG A 54 8.25 -15.29 13.32
CA ARG A 54 9.59 -15.87 13.19
C ARG A 54 10.11 -16.48 14.48
N LYS A 55 9.82 -15.86 15.61
CA LYS A 55 10.25 -16.36 16.90
C LYS A 55 9.54 -17.66 17.27
N GLU A 56 8.28 -17.78 16.91
CA GLU A 56 7.43 -18.92 17.26
C GLU A 56 7.52 -20.05 16.24
N TYR A 57 7.48 -19.73 14.95
CA TYR A 57 7.37 -20.71 13.87
C TYR A 57 8.65 -20.83 13.02
N GLY A 58 9.65 -20.01 13.27
CA GLY A 58 10.86 -19.95 12.47
C GLY A 58 10.69 -19.23 11.14
N ILE A 59 11.66 -19.41 10.24
CA ILE A 59 11.63 -18.83 8.90
C ILE A 59 10.89 -19.78 7.96
N ILE A 60 9.74 -19.34 7.48
CA ILE A 60 8.90 -20.07 6.52
C ILE A 60 9.01 -19.33 5.18
N PRO A 61 9.57 -19.98 4.11
CA PRO A 61 9.72 -19.37 2.80
C PRO A 61 8.41 -18.84 2.23
N GLY A 62 8.43 -17.61 1.71
CA GLY A 62 7.26 -16.91 1.17
C GLY A 62 6.27 -16.39 2.23
N VAL A 63 6.51 -16.65 3.52
CA VAL A 63 5.64 -16.20 4.62
C VAL A 63 6.40 -15.31 5.58
N THR A 64 7.32 -15.89 6.39
CA THR A 64 8.04 -15.15 7.42
C THR A 64 9.47 -14.75 7.02
N ASP A 65 9.88 -15.00 5.80
CA ASP A 65 11.20 -14.67 5.25
C ASP A 65 11.36 -13.21 4.78
N LYS A 66 10.34 -12.38 5.01
CA LYS A 66 10.27 -10.96 4.63
C LYS A 66 10.54 -10.05 5.83
N ALA A 67 10.79 -8.78 5.58
CA ALA A 67 10.93 -7.78 6.64
C ALA A 67 9.60 -7.46 7.35
N TYR A 68 8.48 -7.50 6.60
CA TYR A 68 7.13 -7.21 7.07
C TYR A 68 6.09 -7.99 6.27
N TYR A 69 4.88 -8.14 6.82
CA TYR A 69 3.73 -8.64 6.07
C TYR A 69 3.15 -7.55 5.18
N THR A 70 2.61 -7.95 4.04
CA THR A 70 1.85 -7.02 3.19
C THR A 70 0.65 -6.51 3.96
N ASN A 71 0.47 -5.19 3.94
CA ASN A 71 -0.59 -4.53 4.68
C ASN A 71 -1.95 -4.71 3.97
N SER A 72 -3.01 -4.95 4.75
CA SER A 72 -4.37 -5.07 4.25
C SER A 72 -4.49 -6.00 3.02
N PHE A 73 -5.13 -5.55 1.94
CA PHE A 73 -5.31 -6.29 0.67
C PHE A 73 -4.35 -5.83 -0.44
N HIS A 74 -3.28 -5.12 -0.08
CA HIS A 74 -2.34 -4.61 -1.08
C HIS A 74 -1.55 -5.71 -1.78
N VAL A 75 -1.19 -5.44 -3.02
CA VAL A 75 -0.17 -6.21 -3.72
C VAL A 75 1.18 -5.95 -3.06
N PRO A 76 1.98 -7.00 -2.79
CA PRO A 76 3.31 -6.82 -2.20
C PRO A 76 4.16 -5.84 -3.01
N VAL A 77 4.80 -4.88 -2.33
CA VAL A 77 5.61 -3.82 -2.96
C VAL A 77 6.72 -4.36 -3.85
N SER A 78 7.35 -5.45 -3.43
CA SER A 78 8.43 -6.11 -4.19
C SER A 78 7.93 -6.90 -5.41
N TYR A 79 6.60 -7.01 -5.62
CA TYR A 79 6.06 -7.75 -6.74
C TYR A 79 6.10 -6.91 -8.01
N PRO A 80 6.74 -7.40 -9.09
CA PRO A 80 6.85 -6.66 -10.34
C PRO A 80 5.49 -6.62 -11.07
N ILE A 81 4.77 -5.55 -10.89
CA ILE A 81 3.44 -5.33 -11.47
C ILE A 81 3.32 -3.89 -11.97
N SER A 82 2.57 -3.66 -13.04
CA SER A 82 2.28 -2.31 -13.48
C SER A 82 1.32 -1.60 -12.52
N ALA A 83 1.40 -0.27 -12.46
CA ALA A 83 0.47 0.54 -11.67
C ALA A 83 -1.00 0.25 -12.04
N PHE A 84 -1.28 0.08 -13.32
CA PHE A 84 -2.62 -0.21 -13.84
C PHE A 84 -3.16 -1.54 -13.35
N GLU A 85 -2.35 -2.59 -13.44
CA GLU A 85 -2.75 -3.91 -12.97
C GLU A 85 -2.86 -3.96 -11.43
N LYS A 86 -1.97 -3.28 -10.71
CA LYS A 86 -2.07 -3.14 -9.26
C LYS A 86 -3.40 -2.51 -8.85
N MET A 87 -3.80 -1.41 -9.50
CA MET A 87 -5.07 -0.74 -9.19
C MET A 87 -6.28 -1.63 -9.49
N ARG A 88 -6.23 -2.40 -10.57
CA ARG A 88 -7.30 -3.36 -10.90
C ARG A 88 -7.47 -4.42 -9.80
N LEU A 89 -6.37 -4.95 -9.27
CA LEU A 89 -6.42 -5.96 -8.20
C LEU A 89 -6.87 -5.38 -6.86
N GLU A 90 -6.35 -4.22 -6.47
CA GLU A 90 -6.67 -3.59 -5.18
C GLU A 90 -8.06 -2.96 -5.17
N GLY A 91 -8.47 -2.31 -6.26
CA GLY A 91 -9.76 -1.65 -6.40
C GLY A 91 -10.94 -2.58 -6.18
N ALA A 92 -10.80 -3.87 -6.54
CA ALA A 92 -11.83 -4.87 -6.33
C ALA A 92 -12.28 -5.01 -4.86
N TYR A 93 -11.40 -4.65 -3.90
CA TYR A 93 -11.71 -4.71 -2.47
C TYR A 93 -12.31 -3.44 -1.89
N HIS A 94 -12.12 -2.28 -2.55
CA HIS A 94 -12.59 -0.99 -2.04
C HIS A 94 -14.10 -0.95 -1.81
N LYS A 95 -14.88 -1.57 -2.69
CA LYS A 95 -16.35 -1.66 -2.60
C LYS A 95 -16.87 -2.35 -1.34
N PHE A 96 -16.06 -3.20 -0.71
CA PHE A 96 -16.47 -3.95 0.48
C PHE A 96 -16.24 -3.20 1.79
N THR A 97 -15.42 -2.17 1.79
CA THR A 97 -15.00 -1.45 3.00
C THR A 97 -15.51 -0.02 3.04
N ASN A 98 -15.84 0.47 4.23
CA ASN A 98 -16.34 1.83 4.45
C ASN A 98 -15.21 2.87 4.54
N GLY A 99 -13.96 2.42 4.69
CA GLY A 99 -12.80 3.28 4.82
C GLY A 99 -11.52 2.51 5.08
N GLY A 100 -10.40 3.21 5.24
CA GLY A 100 -9.08 2.63 5.42
C GLY A 100 -8.48 1.99 4.17
N HIS A 101 -9.23 1.90 3.08
CA HIS A 101 -8.81 1.38 1.79
C HIS A 101 -8.10 2.48 1.00
N ILE A 102 -6.79 2.54 1.08
CA ILE A 102 -5.97 3.50 0.35
C ILE A 102 -5.04 2.73 -0.57
N SER A 103 -5.15 2.95 -1.88
CA SER A 103 -4.22 2.37 -2.85
C SER A 103 -3.22 3.42 -3.32
N TYR A 104 -1.94 3.06 -3.34
CA TYR A 104 -0.85 3.95 -3.73
C TYR A 104 -0.22 3.55 -5.05
N VAL A 105 0.06 4.54 -5.88
CA VAL A 105 0.93 4.42 -7.05
C VAL A 105 2.18 5.26 -6.81
N GLU A 106 3.34 4.68 -7.07
CA GLU A 106 4.61 5.36 -6.92
C GLU A 106 5.22 5.65 -8.28
N PHE A 107 5.53 6.92 -8.50
CA PHE A 107 6.33 7.36 -9.65
C PHE A 107 7.81 7.36 -9.27
N ALA A 108 8.67 6.90 -10.17
CA ALA A 108 10.12 6.91 -9.95
C ALA A 108 10.71 8.32 -9.82
N SER A 109 9.99 9.33 -10.31
CA SER A 109 10.40 10.74 -10.28
C SER A 109 9.19 11.65 -10.21
N SER A 110 9.40 12.95 -9.95
CA SER A 110 8.34 13.95 -9.97
C SER A 110 7.60 13.98 -11.31
N PRO A 111 6.27 13.81 -11.31
CA PRO A 111 5.49 13.80 -12.54
C PRO A 111 5.15 15.20 -13.09
N VAL A 112 5.73 16.26 -12.54
CA VAL A 112 5.40 17.65 -12.88
C VAL A 112 5.57 17.97 -14.39
N HIS A 113 6.45 17.27 -15.06
CA HIS A 113 6.67 17.42 -16.51
C HIS A 113 5.89 16.41 -17.37
N ASN A 114 5.08 15.55 -16.74
CA ASN A 114 4.25 14.58 -17.43
C ASN A 114 2.89 14.44 -16.71
N LEU A 115 2.12 15.51 -16.73
CA LEU A 115 0.79 15.54 -16.11
C LEU A 115 -0.20 14.59 -16.81
N GLY A 116 0.02 14.29 -18.10
CA GLY A 116 -0.78 13.29 -18.82
C GLY A 116 -0.70 11.90 -18.17
N ALA A 117 0.49 11.48 -17.73
CA ALA A 117 0.63 10.21 -17.02
C ALA A 117 -0.12 10.20 -15.66
N VAL A 118 -0.17 11.34 -14.98
CA VAL A 118 -0.97 11.48 -13.75
C VAL A 118 -2.47 11.36 -14.06
N GLU A 119 -2.93 12.03 -15.11
CA GLU A 119 -4.32 11.96 -15.56
C GLU A 119 -4.72 10.53 -15.93
N ASP A 120 -3.88 9.82 -16.70
CA ASP A 120 -4.12 8.43 -17.11
C ASP A 120 -4.25 7.51 -15.90
N VAL A 121 -3.35 7.65 -14.91
CA VAL A 121 -3.40 6.87 -13.66
C VAL A 121 -4.67 7.18 -12.88
N LEU A 122 -5.01 8.45 -12.69
CA LEU A 122 -6.23 8.85 -11.95
C LEU A 122 -7.50 8.35 -12.65
N ARG A 123 -7.56 8.42 -13.97
CA ARG A 123 -8.68 7.91 -14.76
C ARG A 123 -8.84 6.39 -14.56
N HIS A 124 -7.73 5.68 -14.64
CA HIS A 124 -7.74 4.22 -14.43
C HIS A 124 -8.14 3.84 -13.01
N MET A 125 -7.69 4.59 -11.99
CA MET A 125 -8.12 4.40 -10.61
C MET A 125 -9.64 4.53 -10.44
N LEU A 126 -10.24 5.51 -11.13
CA LEU A 126 -11.71 5.68 -11.16
C LEU A 126 -12.40 4.50 -11.87
N GLU A 127 -11.85 4.03 -12.99
CA GLU A 127 -12.38 2.87 -13.72
C GLU A 127 -12.29 1.57 -12.90
N CYS A 128 -11.34 1.48 -11.97
CA CYS A 128 -11.17 0.36 -11.05
C CYS A 128 -11.97 0.50 -9.74
N ASP A 129 -12.87 1.49 -9.63
CA ASP A 129 -13.63 1.78 -8.40
C ASP A 129 -12.77 2.01 -7.15
N CYS A 130 -11.55 2.52 -7.31
CA CYS A 130 -10.71 2.87 -6.18
C CYS A 130 -11.29 4.07 -5.42
N GLY A 131 -11.81 3.84 -4.22
CA GLY A 131 -12.50 4.87 -3.42
C GLY A 131 -11.56 5.91 -2.80
N TYR A 132 -10.30 5.53 -2.51
CA TYR A 132 -9.27 6.43 -2.02
C TYR A 132 -7.90 6.05 -2.58
N VAL A 133 -7.19 7.01 -3.14
CA VAL A 133 -5.94 6.78 -3.85
C VAL A 133 -4.90 7.83 -3.49
N GLY A 134 -3.63 7.45 -3.56
CA GLY A 134 -2.49 8.34 -3.40
C GLY A 134 -1.48 8.15 -4.53
N ILE A 135 -0.89 9.25 -4.98
CA ILE A 135 0.23 9.24 -5.92
C ILE A 135 1.44 9.75 -5.18
N ASN A 136 2.44 8.90 -5.07
CA ASN A 136 3.69 9.21 -4.40
C ASN A 136 4.83 9.29 -5.40
N PHE A 137 5.82 10.11 -5.09
CA PHE A 137 7.12 10.13 -5.74
C PHE A 137 8.20 10.55 -4.73
N PRO A 138 9.44 10.09 -4.87
CA PRO A 138 10.49 10.36 -3.91
C PRO A 138 10.83 11.85 -3.89
N ILE A 139 10.78 12.46 -2.71
CA ILE A 139 11.27 13.82 -2.46
C ILE A 139 12.15 13.76 -1.21
N ASP A 140 13.42 14.06 -1.39
CA ASP A 140 14.36 14.19 -0.29
C ASP A 140 14.42 15.65 0.18
N TYR A 141 14.69 15.83 1.46
CA TYR A 141 14.82 17.15 2.09
C TYR A 141 16.15 17.25 2.83
N CYS A 142 16.85 18.33 2.61
CA CYS A 142 18.07 18.63 3.37
C CYS A 142 17.75 19.59 4.53
N GLU A 143 17.87 19.11 5.75
CA GLU A 143 17.60 19.89 6.97
C GLU A 143 18.55 21.08 7.13
N GLU A 144 19.77 21.01 6.59
CA GLU A 144 20.79 22.04 6.74
C GLU A 144 20.55 23.27 5.84
N CYS A 145 20.18 23.06 4.58
CA CYS A 145 20.02 24.15 3.62
C CYS A 145 18.60 24.33 3.09
N GLY A 146 17.66 23.44 3.49
CA GLY A 146 16.27 23.49 3.03
C GLY A 146 16.06 23.02 1.60
N TYR A 147 17.08 22.46 0.94
CA TYR A 147 16.92 21.93 -0.41
C TYR A 147 15.90 20.79 -0.43
N THR A 148 14.98 20.83 -1.38
CA THR A 148 13.96 19.80 -1.59
C THR A 148 14.04 19.31 -3.03
N GLY A 149 14.15 17.99 -3.22
CA GLY A 149 14.26 17.39 -4.56
C GLY A 149 14.59 15.91 -4.48
N ILE A 150 14.79 15.28 -5.64
CA ILE A 150 15.24 13.89 -5.70
C ILE A 150 16.77 13.89 -5.58
N ILE A 151 17.28 13.22 -4.55
CA ILE A 151 18.71 13.13 -4.28
C ILE A 151 19.16 11.67 -4.37
N ASP A 152 19.91 11.34 -5.42
CA ASP A 152 20.42 9.98 -5.64
C ASP A 152 21.70 9.64 -4.88
N SER A 153 22.28 10.63 -4.16
CA SER A 153 23.50 10.49 -3.37
C SER A 153 23.22 10.54 -1.88
N ASP A 154 24.22 10.20 -1.05
CA ASP A 154 24.15 10.40 0.40
C ASP A 154 24.42 11.85 0.82
N TYR A 155 24.70 12.72 -0.14
CA TYR A 155 25.06 14.10 0.09
C TYR A 155 24.09 15.04 -0.61
N CYS A 156 23.79 16.16 0.05
CA CYS A 156 22.98 17.22 -0.54
C CYS A 156 23.71 17.87 -1.74
N PRO A 157 23.06 18.02 -2.90
CA PRO A 157 23.69 18.63 -4.08
C PRO A 157 23.97 20.12 -3.94
N VAL A 158 23.46 20.79 -2.91
CA VAL A 158 23.59 22.23 -2.69
C VAL A 158 24.63 22.54 -1.62
N CYS A 159 24.57 21.87 -0.47
CA CYS A 159 25.47 22.17 0.65
C CYS A 159 26.50 21.06 0.93
N GLU A 160 26.48 19.99 0.14
CA GLU A 160 27.40 18.83 0.21
C GLU A 160 27.42 18.10 1.55
N ARG A 161 26.51 18.43 2.46
CA ARG A 161 26.38 17.70 3.74
C ARG A 161 25.68 16.38 3.58
N THR A 162 26.01 15.43 4.46
CA THR A 162 25.34 14.13 4.52
C THR A 162 23.87 14.31 4.86
N LEU A 163 23.00 13.63 4.13
CA LEU A 163 21.56 13.64 4.39
C LEU A 163 21.25 12.75 5.59
N THR A 164 20.61 13.29 6.61
CA THR A 164 20.17 12.55 7.80
C THR A 164 18.87 11.79 7.56
N GLN A 165 18.05 12.28 6.64
CA GLN A 165 16.81 11.62 6.24
C GLN A 165 16.72 11.59 4.72
N LYS A 166 16.57 10.39 4.17
CA LYS A 166 16.21 10.17 2.77
C LYS A 166 14.77 9.67 2.70
N TYR A 167 14.06 10.05 1.66
CA TYR A 167 12.78 9.42 1.37
C TYR A 167 12.97 7.91 1.25
N CYS A 168 12.24 7.16 2.08
CA CYS A 168 12.25 5.72 2.00
C CYS A 168 11.60 5.30 0.67
N ARG A 169 12.42 4.87 -0.28
CA ARG A 169 11.95 4.39 -1.59
C ARG A 169 11.32 3.00 -1.51
N GLU A 170 11.42 2.37 -0.36
CA GLU A 170 10.74 1.11 -0.03
C GLU A 170 9.48 1.43 0.78
N THR A 171 8.53 2.06 0.12
CA THR A 171 7.14 2.31 0.59
C THR A 171 6.86 2.48 2.09
N CYS A 172 6.00 3.44 2.37
CA CYS A 172 5.29 3.86 3.59
C CYS A 172 4.93 2.81 4.67
N CYS A 173 5.60 1.70 4.79
CA CYS A 173 5.20 0.61 5.69
C CYS A 173 6.25 0.19 6.72
N THR A 174 7.33 0.94 6.91
CA THR A 174 8.46 0.46 7.72
C THR A 174 8.85 1.35 8.90
N GLU A 175 7.93 2.07 9.52
CA GLU A 175 8.22 2.58 10.88
C GLU A 175 7.12 2.23 11.88
#